data_1b508464cfaa33ef1f891935cd1c9c03
#
_entry.id   1b508464cfaa33ef1f891935cd1c9c03
#
_cell.length_a   1.000
_cell.length_b   1.000
_cell.length_c   1.000
_cell.angle_alpha   90.00
_cell.angle_beta   90.00
_cell.angle_gamma   90.00
#
_symmetry.space_group_name_H-M   'P 1'
#
loop_
_entity.id
_entity.type
_entity.pdbx_description
1 polymer ?
#
loop_
_entity_poly.entity_id
_entity_poly.type
_entity_poly.pdbx_seq_one_letter_code
_entity_poly.pdbx_strand_id
1 'polypeptide(L)'
;MDRLRRASGALLIVLGATCSLLGVLPHQTRAANAAVVTPIDVRLVAQNFNVLAGTQFRFTIGVPDTAVRNQLEQDTTTTLRITAFAPVVTREQVRSITAGADPVGQLAVADLQLIQLARTETNNYTAFLSTTARTNSLRLTKDGVYPIQISFTQNGQPVSKLTTFVNFFNSTIETARLPIAIASTVTTPLALAPNGTIAISDATRKQLADLAQSLEGGAAPLSVQVSPEILDGLVRSTQPVDIDLLARLQTAFANHDLLRAPFVPFDPSSAMRTGRANDFYQVRGLGDEIIELRNGEKNLSPNTWFSNVLVDADGAELLSGFSVHTVVLTPDAATKIGTLDNYAKPYRISGDVALRTTDPVFAKTLSSNQINPVITAYSLAAELLAQRQEVIDSGGVLSSNFVILTTTSGAPINTALLTPLAIAIDRAPQLRLRALSSLPRANSEATLVKVPRSNGVDVSIVGKAIDSLVDELASTSLMLPPDAPQYVAWTTSQLVMLDDRLSSEEFASYFKGFRNQLR
;
A
#
# COMPACT_ATOMS: atom_id res chain seq x y z
N MET A 1 -30.21 32.72 -40.08
CA MET A 1 -29.70 34.08 -40.25
C MET A 1 -28.28 34.03 -39.80
N ASP A 2 -27.47 33.86 -40.69
CA ASP A 2 -26.36 34.66 -41.26
C ASP A 2 -25.11 34.67 -40.43
N ARG A 3 -24.12 33.91 -40.88
CA ARG A 3 -23.01 34.21 -41.83
C ARG A 3 -22.00 35.19 -41.20
N LEU A 4 -20.79 34.91 -41.14
CA LEU A 4 -19.63 34.75 -42.04
C LEU A 4 -18.46 35.47 -41.38
N ARG A 5 -17.25 35.13 -41.37
CA ARG A 5 -16.14 34.84 -42.27
C ARG A 5 -14.80 35.14 -41.58
N ARG A 6 -13.84 34.27 -41.69
CA ARG A 6 -12.50 34.43 -42.34
C ARG A 6 -11.64 35.64 -41.89
N ALA A 7 -10.33 35.55 -41.74
CA ALA A 7 -9.24 34.94 -42.50
C ALA A 7 -7.91 35.06 -41.74
N SER A 8 -7.05 34.11 -41.79
CA SER A 8 -5.73 34.07 -42.44
C SER A 8 -4.83 35.31 -42.34
N GLY A 9 -3.59 35.09 -41.87
CA GLY A 9 -2.49 36.05 -42.03
C GLY A 9 -1.14 35.43 -41.65
N ALA A 10 -0.54 34.68 -42.57
CA ALA A 10 0.89 34.36 -42.53
C ALA A 10 1.70 35.60 -42.88
N LEU A 11 2.75 35.88 -42.14
CA LEU A 11 3.74 36.87 -42.57
C LEU A 11 5.14 36.27 -42.47
N LEU A 12 5.68 35.92 -43.62
CA LEU A 12 7.09 35.65 -43.90
C LEU A 12 7.82 37.01 -43.95
N ILE A 13 8.92 37.12 -43.22
CA ILE A 13 9.92 38.16 -43.50
C ILE A 13 11.27 37.51 -43.68
N VAL A 14 11.70 37.52 -44.94
CA VAL A 14 13.08 37.29 -45.40
C VAL A 14 13.70 38.66 -45.62
N LEU A 15 14.93 38.87 -45.09
CA LEU A 15 15.92 39.89 -45.54
C LEU A 15 17.10 39.71 -44.56
N GLY A 16 18.34 39.63 -44.91
CA GLY A 16 19.10 39.98 -46.06
C GLY A 16 20.59 39.95 -45.60
N ALA A 17 21.38 39.29 -46.36
CA ALA A 17 22.81 39.17 -46.10
C ALA A 17 23.55 40.48 -46.41
N THR A 18 24.46 40.91 -45.54
CA THR A 18 25.59 41.74 -45.97
C THR A 18 26.87 41.24 -45.27
N CYS A 19 27.80 40.84 -46.12
CA CYS A 19 29.18 40.52 -45.83
C CYS A 19 29.93 41.70 -45.24
N SER A 20 30.71 41.45 -44.20
CA SER A 20 31.92 42.24 -43.87
C SER A 20 33.03 41.28 -43.46
N LEU A 21 33.94 41.04 -44.38
CA LEU A 21 35.22 40.39 -44.13
C LEU A 21 36.09 41.35 -43.28
N LEU A 22 36.37 40.92 -42.07
CA LEU A 22 37.55 41.37 -41.32
C LEU A 22 38.19 40.16 -40.67
N GLY A 23 39.42 39.86 -41.03
CA GLY A 23 40.22 38.72 -40.60
C GLY A 23 40.42 38.73 -39.10
N VAL A 24 40.05 37.61 -38.47
CA VAL A 24 40.44 37.26 -37.11
C VAL A 24 41.05 35.87 -37.16
N LEU A 25 42.27 35.78 -36.73
CA LEU A 25 43.09 34.57 -36.54
C LEU A 25 42.27 33.47 -35.81
N PRO A 26 42.40 32.20 -36.19
CA PRO A 26 41.73 31.12 -35.48
C PRO A 26 42.35 30.97 -34.09
N HIS A 27 41.73 31.55 -33.07
CA HIS A 27 41.92 31.04 -31.73
C HIS A 27 41.32 29.62 -31.74
N GLN A 28 42.22 28.63 -31.76
CA GLN A 28 41.85 27.26 -31.40
C GLN A 28 41.38 27.29 -29.95
N THR A 29 40.10 27.57 -29.72
CA THR A 29 39.42 27.14 -28.52
C THR A 29 39.45 25.62 -28.57
N ARG A 30 40.40 25.02 -27.83
CA ARG A 30 40.31 23.64 -27.41
C ARG A 30 38.95 23.52 -26.77
N ALA A 31 37.98 22.98 -27.51
CA ALA A 31 36.80 22.43 -26.90
C ALA A 31 37.33 21.39 -25.90
N ALA A 32 37.33 21.75 -24.64
CA ALA A 32 37.47 20.77 -23.58
C ALA A 32 36.34 19.77 -23.84
N ASN A 33 36.70 18.57 -24.31
CA ASN A 33 35.80 17.44 -24.31
C ASN A 33 35.32 17.30 -22.87
N ALA A 34 34.19 17.89 -22.57
CA ALA A 34 33.46 17.53 -21.37
C ALA A 34 33.18 16.03 -21.50
N ALA A 35 34.00 15.23 -20.86
CA ALA A 35 33.74 13.80 -20.77
C ALA A 35 32.29 13.64 -20.32
N VAL A 36 31.50 12.99 -21.14
CA VAL A 36 30.11 12.64 -20.77
C VAL A 36 30.26 11.71 -19.57
N VAL A 37 30.09 12.27 -18.39
CA VAL A 37 30.13 11.49 -17.14
C VAL A 37 28.88 10.66 -17.14
N THR A 38 29.04 9.35 -17.35
CA THR A 38 27.91 8.41 -17.24
C THR A 38 27.42 8.42 -15.79
N PRO A 39 26.15 8.71 -15.53
CA PRO A 39 25.64 8.71 -14.17
C PRO A 39 25.82 7.35 -13.51
N ILE A 40 26.38 7.35 -12.31
CA ILE A 40 26.59 6.13 -11.52
C ILE A 40 25.28 5.77 -10.83
N ASP A 41 24.83 4.52 -11.00
CA ASP A 41 23.68 3.97 -10.24
C ASP A 41 24.08 3.80 -8.77
N VAL A 42 23.45 4.58 -7.90
CA VAL A 42 23.66 4.54 -6.45
C VAL A 42 22.32 4.28 -5.77
N ARG A 43 22.30 3.29 -4.88
CA ARG A 43 21.07 2.90 -4.17
C ARG A 43 21.23 3.12 -2.68
N LEU A 44 20.18 3.67 -2.06
CA LEU A 44 20.08 3.69 -0.61
C LEU A 44 19.65 2.28 -0.14
N VAL A 45 20.51 1.65 0.66
CA VAL A 45 20.26 0.30 1.19
C VAL A 45 19.54 0.37 2.53
N ALA A 46 19.95 1.30 3.39
CA ALA A 46 19.35 1.52 4.70
C ALA A 46 19.66 2.93 5.22
N GLN A 47 18.81 3.45 6.10
CA GLN A 47 19.12 4.62 6.93
C GLN A 47 18.27 4.61 8.21
N ASN A 48 18.68 5.38 9.21
CA ASN A 48 17.78 5.77 10.30
C ASN A 48 16.99 7.01 9.87
N PHE A 49 15.73 6.79 9.48
CA PHE A 49 14.83 7.88 9.08
C PHE A 49 14.56 8.85 10.25
N ASN A 50 14.34 8.30 11.44
CA ASN A 50 14.06 9.04 12.66
C ASN A 50 15.35 9.32 13.43
N VAL A 51 15.68 10.59 13.66
CA VAL A 51 16.93 11.02 14.27
C VAL A 51 16.65 12.01 15.41
N LEU A 52 16.96 11.58 16.63
CA LEU A 52 16.84 12.42 17.83
C LEU A 52 18.03 13.39 17.90
N ALA A 53 17.79 14.59 18.38
CA ALA A 53 18.84 15.58 18.63
C ALA A 53 20.00 15.00 19.47
N GLY A 54 21.21 15.31 19.05
CA GLY A 54 22.43 14.77 19.69
C GLY A 54 22.83 13.37 19.26
N THR A 55 22.00 12.67 18.45
CA THR A 55 22.38 11.39 17.84
C THR A 55 22.96 11.56 16.44
N GLN A 56 23.36 10.46 15.81
CA GLN A 56 23.94 10.46 14.48
C GLN A 56 22.91 10.04 13.42
N PHE A 57 22.94 10.71 12.29
CA PHE A 57 22.35 10.21 11.06
C PHE A 57 23.25 9.12 10.49
N ARG A 58 22.72 7.93 10.33
CA ARG A 58 23.39 6.78 9.74
C ARG A 58 22.68 6.40 8.45
N PHE A 59 23.46 6.13 7.41
CA PHE A 59 22.91 5.57 6.17
C PHE A 59 23.90 4.61 5.53
N THR A 60 23.40 3.72 4.70
CA THR A 60 24.17 2.75 3.93
C THR A 60 23.78 2.87 2.47
N ILE A 61 24.76 3.03 1.60
CA ILE A 61 24.60 3.12 0.15
C ILE A 61 25.32 1.99 -0.54
N GLY A 62 24.77 1.53 -1.66
CA GLY A 62 25.36 0.52 -2.52
C GLY A 62 25.59 1.04 -3.94
N VAL A 63 26.67 0.57 -4.56
CA VAL A 63 26.94 0.70 -5.99
C VAL A 63 26.83 -0.71 -6.56
N PRO A 64 25.73 -1.05 -7.28
CA PRO A 64 25.49 -2.41 -7.76
C PRO A 64 26.56 -2.91 -8.74
N ASP A 65 27.05 -2.03 -9.61
CA ASP A 65 28.09 -2.36 -10.57
C ASP A 65 29.46 -2.48 -9.90
N THR A 66 30.03 -3.69 -9.92
CA THR A 66 31.32 -3.99 -9.29
C THR A 66 32.48 -3.29 -9.97
N ALA A 67 32.45 -3.12 -11.29
CA ALA A 67 33.55 -2.44 -12.01
C ALA A 67 33.56 -0.95 -11.67
N VAL A 68 32.37 -0.31 -11.68
CA VAL A 68 32.20 1.09 -11.26
C VAL A 68 32.63 1.28 -9.81
N ARG A 69 32.22 0.39 -8.91
CA ARG A 69 32.63 0.44 -7.50
C ARG A 69 34.14 0.38 -7.33
N ASN A 70 34.81 -0.57 -7.99
CA ASN A 70 36.25 -0.70 -7.94
C ASN A 70 36.96 0.56 -8.49
N GLN A 71 36.44 1.17 -9.55
CA GLN A 71 36.96 2.42 -10.09
C GLN A 71 36.82 3.56 -9.08
N LEU A 72 35.66 3.70 -8.41
CA LEU A 72 35.46 4.72 -7.38
C LEU A 72 36.42 4.57 -6.20
N GLU A 73 36.77 3.35 -5.85
CA GLU A 73 37.69 3.04 -4.74
C GLU A 73 39.13 3.31 -5.07
N GLN A 74 39.53 3.16 -6.33
CA GLN A 74 40.89 3.46 -6.78
C GLN A 74 41.12 4.95 -6.98
N ASP A 75 40.04 5.73 -7.16
CA ASP A 75 40.13 7.18 -7.33
C ASP A 75 40.13 7.88 -5.98
N THR A 76 41.28 8.34 -5.54
CA THR A 76 41.48 9.07 -4.28
C THR A 76 40.77 10.43 -4.24
N THR A 77 40.32 10.94 -5.40
CA THR A 77 39.55 12.20 -5.48
C THR A 77 38.05 11.99 -5.24
N THR A 78 37.59 10.74 -5.19
CA THR A 78 36.22 10.42 -4.97
C THR A 78 35.81 10.73 -3.52
N THR A 79 34.82 11.60 -3.39
CA THR A 79 34.20 11.94 -2.10
C THR A 79 32.70 11.69 -2.13
N LEU A 80 32.15 11.36 -0.96
CA LEU A 80 30.73 11.31 -0.73
C LEU A 80 30.28 12.63 -0.13
N ARG A 81 29.56 13.42 -0.92
CA ARG A 81 29.00 14.70 -0.50
C ARG A 81 27.58 14.53 0.01
N ILE A 82 27.33 14.99 1.22
CA ILE A 82 26.02 14.97 1.86
C ILE A 82 25.59 16.41 2.10
N THR A 83 24.45 16.80 1.51
CA THR A 83 23.89 18.14 1.64
C THR A 83 22.54 18.08 2.35
N ALA A 84 22.41 18.80 3.46
CA ALA A 84 21.16 18.99 4.15
C ALA A 84 20.48 20.28 3.70
N PHE A 85 19.16 20.23 3.52
CA PHE A 85 18.35 21.38 3.09
C PHE A 85 17.35 21.78 4.16
N ALA A 86 16.69 22.92 3.98
CA ALA A 86 15.64 23.41 4.87
C ALA A 86 14.51 22.39 4.99
N PRO A 87 13.85 22.28 6.17
CA PRO A 87 12.79 21.30 6.36
C PRO A 87 11.61 21.58 5.46
N VAL A 88 11.02 20.52 4.93
CA VAL A 88 9.77 20.57 4.16
C VAL A 88 8.58 20.69 5.11
N VAL A 89 7.58 21.46 4.72
CA VAL A 89 6.39 21.74 5.53
C VAL A 89 5.09 21.28 4.88
N THR A 90 5.11 20.95 3.59
CA THR A 90 3.92 20.50 2.85
C THR A 90 4.16 19.19 2.10
N ARG A 91 3.08 18.44 1.88
CA ARG A 91 3.10 17.22 1.06
C ARG A 91 3.58 17.49 -0.36
N GLU A 92 3.19 18.64 -0.93
CA GLU A 92 3.58 19.03 -2.28
C GLU A 92 5.10 19.20 -2.42
N GLN A 93 5.76 19.80 -1.42
CA GLN A 93 7.22 19.89 -1.40
C GLN A 93 7.89 18.51 -1.38
N VAL A 94 7.38 17.57 -0.56
CA VAL A 94 7.90 16.21 -0.53
C VAL A 94 7.74 15.53 -1.90
N ARG A 95 6.54 15.63 -2.49
CA ARG A 95 6.23 15.05 -3.80
C ARG A 95 7.09 15.62 -4.92
N SER A 96 7.27 16.94 -4.95
CA SER A 96 8.12 17.63 -5.93
C SER A 96 9.57 17.15 -5.86
N ILE A 97 10.14 17.07 -4.65
CA ILE A 97 11.51 16.57 -4.44
C ILE A 97 11.62 15.08 -4.83
N THR A 98 10.63 14.28 -4.47
CA THR A 98 10.59 12.85 -4.85
C THR A 98 10.49 12.66 -6.36
N ALA A 99 9.80 13.57 -7.05
CA ALA A 99 9.72 13.61 -8.52
C ALA A 99 10.99 14.14 -9.21
N GLY A 100 12.01 14.54 -8.45
CA GLY A 100 13.32 14.94 -8.97
C GLY A 100 13.62 16.44 -8.93
N ALA A 101 12.74 17.27 -8.35
CA ALA A 101 13.06 18.67 -8.12
C ALA A 101 14.19 18.81 -7.10
N ASP A 102 15.04 19.80 -7.29
CA ASP A 102 16.09 20.10 -6.32
C ASP A 102 15.52 20.70 -5.04
N PRO A 103 15.93 20.20 -3.86
CA PRO A 103 15.58 20.81 -2.59
C PRO A 103 16.19 22.23 -2.50
N VAL A 104 15.51 23.12 -1.78
CA VAL A 104 15.93 24.50 -1.61
C VAL A 104 16.40 24.77 -0.17
N GLY A 105 17.16 25.85 0.02
CA GLY A 105 17.57 26.27 1.34
C GLY A 105 18.68 25.39 1.93
N GLN A 106 19.83 25.27 1.25
CA GLN A 106 20.97 24.52 1.74
C GLN A 106 21.39 25.00 3.15
N LEU A 107 21.44 24.07 4.10
CA LEU A 107 21.84 24.32 5.49
C LEU A 107 23.29 23.93 5.78
N ALA A 108 23.68 22.76 5.30
CA ALA A 108 24.99 22.21 5.58
C ALA A 108 25.47 21.31 4.44
N VAL A 109 26.79 21.21 4.31
CA VAL A 109 27.47 20.25 3.44
C VAL A 109 28.50 19.51 4.27
N ALA A 110 28.55 18.20 4.11
CA ALA A 110 29.59 17.33 4.66
C ALA A 110 30.20 16.52 3.54
N ASP A 111 31.52 16.54 3.44
CA ASP A 111 32.28 15.74 2.47
C ASP A 111 33.02 14.63 3.22
N LEU A 112 32.81 13.39 2.82
CA LEU A 112 33.47 12.21 3.39
C LEU A 112 34.32 11.53 2.31
N GLN A 113 35.52 11.18 2.67
CA GLN A 113 36.39 10.40 1.77
C GLN A 113 35.85 8.96 1.68
N LEU A 114 35.61 8.46 0.47
CA LEU A 114 35.04 7.12 0.26
C LEU A 114 35.86 6.01 0.93
N ILE A 115 37.17 6.12 0.86
CA ILE A 115 38.12 5.16 1.46
C ILE A 115 38.02 5.07 3.00
N GLN A 116 37.47 6.10 3.64
CA GLN A 116 37.31 6.14 5.11
C GLN A 116 35.97 5.58 5.59
N LEU A 117 35.05 5.22 4.67
CA LEU A 117 33.75 4.71 5.03
C LEU A 117 33.83 3.25 5.45
N ALA A 118 33.05 2.89 6.45
CA ALA A 118 32.90 1.50 6.86
C ALA A 118 32.21 0.69 5.75
N ARG A 119 32.75 -0.50 5.46
CA ARG A 119 32.14 -1.45 4.52
C ARG A 119 31.34 -2.48 5.26
N THR A 120 30.20 -2.83 4.67
CA THR A 120 29.42 -4.01 5.10
C THR A 120 29.97 -5.27 4.44
N GLU A 121 29.58 -6.44 4.93
CA GLU A 121 29.88 -7.75 4.31
C GLU A 121 29.41 -7.83 2.85
N THR A 122 28.36 -7.09 2.50
CA THR A 122 27.81 -7.00 1.14
C THR A 122 28.46 -5.91 0.29
N ASN A 123 29.62 -5.39 0.72
CA ASN A 123 30.38 -4.33 0.03
C ASN A 123 29.61 -3.01 -0.19
N ASN A 124 28.69 -2.68 0.69
CA ASN A 124 28.05 -1.36 0.73
C ASN A 124 28.82 -0.42 1.66
N TYR A 125 28.67 0.89 1.47
CA TYR A 125 29.33 1.92 2.27
C TYR A 125 28.39 2.46 3.33
N THR A 126 28.82 2.47 4.59
CA THR A 126 28.07 3.05 5.71
C THR A 126 28.73 4.34 6.18
N ALA A 127 27.96 5.39 6.27
CA ALA A 127 28.36 6.69 6.77
C ALA A 127 27.60 7.08 8.04
N PHE A 128 28.26 7.86 8.90
CA PHE A 128 27.73 8.40 10.13
C PHE A 128 27.97 9.89 10.17
N LEU A 129 26.93 10.69 10.39
CA LEU A 129 27.01 12.14 10.47
C LEU A 129 26.38 12.66 11.74
N SER A 130 27.08 13.54 12.44
CA SER A 130 26.50 14.24 13.58
C SER A 130 25.39 15.18 13.13
N THR A 131 24.34 15.33 13.93
CA THR A 131 23.29 16.33 13.73
C THR A 131 23.61 17.67 14.36
N THR A 132 24.64 17.75 15.20
CA THR A 132 25.03 18.98 15.93
C THR A 132 25.82 19.94 15.06
N ALA A 133 25.88 21.22 15.45
CA ALA A 133 26.55 22.31 14.74
C ALA A 133 28.09 22.22 14.84
N ARG A 134 28.68 21.17 14.32
CA ARG A 134 30.14 20.97 14.18
C ARG A 134 30.53 20.90 12.72
N THR A 135 31.82 20.95 12.44
CA THR A 135 32.35 20.70 11.09
C THR A 135 31.94 19.30 10.64
N ASN A 136 31.57 19.14 9.37
CA ASN A 136 31.06 17.87 8.79
C ASN A 136 29.85 17.32 9.55
N SER A 137 28.87 18.16 9.78
CA SER A 137 27.57 17.79 10.40
C SER A 137 26.39 18.30 9.59
N LEU A 138 25.21 17.75 9.83
CA LEU A 138 23.99 18.15 9.12
C LEU A 138 23.38 19.47 9.61
N ARG A 139 23.81 19.96 10.78
CA ARG A 139 23.34 21.21 11.42
C ARG A 139 21.81 21.31 11.55
N LEU A 140 21.16 20.18 11.88
CA LEU A 140 19.72 20.15 12.12
C LEU A 140 19.43 20.73 13.52
N THR A 141 18.54 21.70 13.60
CA THR A 141 18.30 22.45 14.86
C THR A 141 16.85 22.48 15.29
N LYS A 142 15.90 22.34 14.37
CA LYS A 142 14.47 22.40 14.63
C LYS A 142 13.82 21.06 14.26
N ASP A 143 12.75 20.72 14.96
CA ASP A 143 11.94 19.57 14.59
C ASP A 143 11.41 19.74 13.16
N GLY A 144 11.45 18.65 12.39
CA GLY A 144 10.97 18.68 11.01
C GLY A 144 11.54 17.58 10.12
N VAL A 145 11.04 17.55 8.91
CA VAL A 145 11.46 16.60 7.86
C VAL A 145 12.45 17.29 6.92
N TYR A 146 13.66 16.83 6.89
CA TYR A 146 14.75 17.42 6.13
C TYR A 146 15.09 16.61 4.90
N PRO A 147 15.07 17.21 3.69
CA PRO A 147 15.68 16.58 2.52
C PRO A 147 17.19 16.46 2.69
N ILE A 148 17.72 15.29 2.43
CA ILE A 148 19.16 15.01 2.43
C ILE A 148 19.53 14.50 1.04
N GLN A 149 20.41 15.25 0.38
CA GLN A 149 20.98 14.85 -0.91
C GLN A 149 22.34 14.19 -0.68
N ILE A 150 22.52 13.02 -1.26
CA ILE A 150 23.74 12.22 -1.20
C ILE A 150 24.26 12.09 -2.62
N SER A 151 25.51 12.46 -2.86
CA SER A 151 26.14 12.38 -4.17
C SER A 151 27.58 11.93 -4.09
N PHE A 152 28.01 11.07 -5.01
CA PHE A 152 29.43 10.91 -5.27
C PHE A 152 29.92 12.07 -6.11
N THR A 153 31.10 12.60 -5.73
CA THR A 153 31.79 13.63 -6.49
C THR A 153 33.18 13.15 -6.86
N GLN A 154 33.60 13.39 -8.09
CA GLN A 154 34.96 13.15 -8.59
C GLN A 154 35.50 14.47 -9.12
N ASN A 155 36.68 14.84 -8.69
CA ASN A 155 37.27 16.16 -9.04
C ASN A 155 36.31 17.34 -8.79
N GLY A 156 35.52 17.26 -7.72
CA GLY A 156 34.51 18.27 -7.35
C GLY A 156 33.24 18.28 -8.19
N GLN A 157 33.10 17.39 -9.19
CA GLN A 157 31.89 17.28 -10.02
C GLN A 157 31.01 16.12 -9.54
N PRO A 158 29.68 16.29 -9.42
CA PRO A 158 28.78 15.22 -9.04
C PRO A 158 28.68 14.19 -10.16
N VAL A 159 28.93 12.91 -9.84
CA VAL A 159 28.82 11.78 -10.76
C VAL A 159 27.60 10.90 -10.44
N SER A 160 26.95 11.14 -9.31
CA SER A 160 25.68 10.53 -8.92
C SER A 160 24.93 11.46 -8.00
N LYS A 161 23.61 11.24 -7.88
CA LYS A 161 22.76 12.03 -7.01
C LYS A 161 21.57 11.19 -6.57
N LEU A 162 21.32 11.12 -5.28
CA LEU A 162 20.07 10.62 -4.73
C LEU A 162 19.58 11.55 -3.63
N THR A 163 18.28 11.66 -3.45
CA THR A 163 17.67 12.46 -2.39
C THR A 163 16.81 11.56 -1.52
N THR A 164 16.98 11.70 -0.22
CA THR A 164 16.17 11.01 0.82
C THR A 164 15.69 12.03 1.85
N PHE A 165 14.97 11.57 2.87
CA PHE A 165 14.44 12.42 3.92
C PHE A 165 14.87 11.91 5.30
N VAL A 166 14.97 12.83 6.24
CA VAL A 166 15.25 12.57 7.66
C VAL A 166 14.21 13.29 8.51
N ASN A 167 13.55 12.58 9.40
CA ASN A 167 12.72 13.17 10.46
C ASN A 167 13.62 13.46 11.67
N PHE A 168 13.92 14.74 11.90
CA PHE A 168 14.68 15.19 13.05
C PHE A 168 13.74 15.73 14.13
N PHE A 169 14.00 15.39 15.40
CA PHE A 169 13.20 15.83 16.54
C PHE A 169 14.06 15.98 17.80
N ASN A 170 13.68 16.95 18.66
CA ASN A 170 14.37 17.26 19.90
C ASN A 170 13.83 16.47 21.11
N SER A 171 12.64 15.88 21.00
CA SER A 171 12.01 15.11 22.05
C SER A 171 11.29 13.89 21.52
N THR A 172 11.35 12.79 22.28
CA THR A 172 10.58 11.58 22.00
C THR A 172 9.14 11.65 22.55
N ILE A 173 8.84 12.69 23.33
CA ILE A 173 7.51 12.90 23.93
C ILE A 173 6.68 13.70 22.96
N GLU A 174 5.69 13.06 22.34
CA GLU A 174 4.72 13.69 21.45
C GLU A 174 3.32 13.28 21.88
N THR A 175 2.49 14.25 22.21
CA THR A 175 1.11 14.01 22.68
C THR A 175 0.11 13.91 21.52
N ALA A 176 0.42 14.53 20.40
CA ALA A 176 -0.46 14.62 19.23
C ALA A 176 0.11 13.79 18.06
N ARG A 177 -0.26 12.53 17.99
CA ARG A 177 0.20 11.57 16.96
C ARG A 177 -0.86 11.38 15.89
N LEU A 178 -0.45 11.37 14.63
CA LEU A 178 -1.32 10.98 13.52
C LEU A 178 -1.43 9.45 13.47
N PRO A 179 -2.63 8.89 13.64
CA PRO A 179 -2.84 7.44 13.53
C PRO A 179 -2.82 6.99 12.07
N ILE A 180 -2.14 5.89 11.80
CA ILE A 180 -1.95 5.32 10.47
C ILE A 180 -2.27 3.83 10.54
N ALA A 181 -3.06 3.30 9.60
CA ALA A 181 -3.21 1.87 9.39
C ALA A 181 -2.65 1.45 8.05
N ILE A 182 -2.07 0.27 8.01
CA ILE A 182 -1.67 -0.39 6.76
C ILE A 182 -2.57 -1.59 6.58
N ALA A 183 -3.28 -1.65 5.44
CA ALA A 183 -4.26 -2.69 5.16
C ALA A 183 -3.98 -3.39 3.83
N SER A 184 -4.28 -4.69 3.80
CA SER A 184 -4.21 -5.48 2.58
C SER A 184 -5.27 -6.58 2.53
N THR A 185 -5.63 -7.00 1.33
CA THR A 185 -6.47 -8.17 1.08
C THR A 185 -5.75 -9.14 0.16
N VAL A 186 -5.92 -10.43 0.43
CA VAL A 186 -5.41 -11.50 -0.42
C VAL A 186 -6.60 -12.17 -1.08
N THR A 187 -6.67 -12.01 -2.40
CA THR A 187 -7.69 -12.63 -3.24
C THR A 187 -7.07 -13.82 -3.97
N THR A 188 -7.58 -15.01 -3.68
CA THR A 188 -7.11 -16.27 -4.28
C THR A 188 -8.23 -16.92 -5.09
N PRO A 189 -7.92 -17.78 -6.06
CA PRO A 189 -8.89 -18.74 -6.57
C PRO A 189 -9.42 -19.63 -5.44
N LEU A 190 -10.60 -20.21 -5.64
CA LEU A 190 -11.21 -21.14 -4.70
C LEU A 190 -10.32 -22.39 -4.50
N ALA A 191 -10.18 -22.81 -3.25
CA ALA A 191 -9.50 -24.06 -2.90
C ALA A 191 -10.40 -25.28 -3.14
N LEU A 192 -11.72 -25.13 -2.94
CA LEU A 192 -12.68 -26.19 -3.20
C LEU A 192 -12.94 -26.27 -4.71
N ALA A 193 -12.59 -27.38 -5.32
CA ALA A 193 -12.87 -27.66 -6.74
C ALA A 193 -14.32 -28.11 -6.97
N PRO A 194 -14.86 -28.04 -8.21
CA PRO A 194 -16.23 -28.42 -8.53
C PRO A 194 -16.62 -29.87 -8.16
N ASN A 195 -15.66 -30.76 -8.07
CA ASN A 195 -15.86 -32.16 -7.66
C ASN A 195 -15.83 -32.37 -6.14
N GLY A 196 -15.73 -31.29 -5.34
CA GLY A 196 -15.68 -31.35 -3.88
C GLY A 196 -14.30 -31.65 -3.29
N THR A 197 -13.26 -31.79 -4.11
CA THR A 197 -11.87 -31.97 -3.62
C THR A 197 -11.20 -30.65 -3.36
N ILE A 198 -10.18 -30.65 -2.50
CA ILE A 198 -9.35 -29.47 -2.27
C ILE A 198 -8.22 -29.43 -3.32
N ALA A 199 -8.08 -28.29 -4.01
CA ALA A 199 -7.08 -28.06 -5.04
C ALA A 199 -6.48 -26.66 -4.89
N ILE A 200 -5.35 -26.56 -4.20
CA ILE A 200 -4.63 -25.29 -4.01
C ILE A 200 -3.49 -25.21 -5.02
N SER A 201 -3.45 -24.16 -5.81
CA SER A 201 -2.40 -23.97 -6.82
C SER A 201 -1.09 -23.49 -6.17
N ASP A 202 0.05 -23.77 -6.85
CA ASP A 202 1.36 -23.28 -6.40
C ASP A 202 1.43 -21.74 -6.40
N ALA A 203 0.72 -21.07 -7.31
CA ALA A 203 0.60 -19.63 -7.34
C ALA A 203 -0.09 -19.10 -6.07
N THR A 204 -1.18 -19.77 -5.64
CA THR A 204 -1.89 -19.46 -4.39
C THR A 204 -0.99 -19.69 -3.17
N ARG A 205 -0.28 -20.83 -3.13
CA ARG A 205 0.68 -21.12 -2.06
C ARG A 205 1.75 -20.05 -1.95
N LYS A 206 2.32 -19.65 -3.09
CA LYS A 206 3.31 -18.57 -3.15
C LYS A 206 2.74 -17.25 -2.62
N GLN A 207 1.55 -16.87 -3.05
CA GLN A 207 0.91 -15.61 -2.61
C GLN A 207 0.67 -15.59 -1.09
N LEU A 208 0.23 -16.71 -0.52
CA LEU A 208 0.02 -16.84 0.93
C LEU A 208 1.35 -16.88 1.70
N ALA A 209 2.40 -17.50 1.13
CA ALA A 209 3.73 -17.50 1.73
C ALA A 209 4.36 -16.10 1.71
N ASP A 210 4.18 -15.33 0.63
CA ASP A 210 4.61 -13.94 0.53
C ASP A 210 3.86 -13.06 1.54
N LEU A 211 2.56 -13.32 1.77
CA LEU A 211 1.79 -12.66 2.83
C LEU A 211 2.37 -12.97 4.20
N ALA A 212 2.57 -14.25 4.53
CA ALA A 212 3.15 -14.66 5.82
C ALA A 212 4.50 -13.96 6.06
N GLN A 213 5.37 -13.95 5.05
CA GLN A 213 6.65 -13.26 5.11
C GLN A 213 6.52 -11.76 5.37
N SER A 214 5.52 -11.10 4.76
CA SER A 214 5.26 -9.68 4.97
C SER A 214 4.84 -9.39 6.41
N LEU A 215 4.06 -10.27 7.01
CA LEU A 215 3.59 -10.15 8.38
C LEU A 215 4.72 -10.45 9.39
N GLU A 216 5.53 -11.48 9.14
CA GLU A 216 6.68 -11.85 10.00
C GLU A 216 7.74 -10.74 10.07
N GLY A 217 7.98 -10.04 8.97
CA GLY A 217 9.00 -8.98 8.86
C GLY A 217 8.52 -7.59 9.24
N GLY A 218 7.24 -7.40 9.49
CA GLY A 218 6.62 -6.09 9.66
C GLY A 218 6.55 -5.61 11.11
N ALA A 219 6.55 -4.28 11.30
CA ALA A 219 6.10 -3.68 12.55
C ALA A 219 4.57 -3.89 12.66
N ALA A 220 4.13 -4.47 13.77
CA ALA A 220 2.70 -4.65 14.05
C ALA A 220 2.06 -3.34 14.52
N PRO A 221 0.73 -3.18 14.36
CA PRO A 221 -0.22 -4.09 13.72
C PRO A 221 -0.47 -3.74 12.24
N LEU A 222 -0.47 -4.75 11.38
CA LEU A 222 -1.01 -4.64 10.02
C LEU A 222 -2.43 -5.21 10.01
N SER A 223 -3.32 -4.68 9.18
CA SER A 223 -4.68 -5.19 9.01
C SER A 223 -4.79 -5.99 7.73
N VAL A 224 -5.19 -7.24 7.83
CA VAL A 224 -5.18 -8.18 6.70
C VAL A 224 -6.53 -8.86 6.55
N GLN A 225 -7.02 -8.94 5.32
CA GLN A 225 -8.18 -9.73 4.95
C GLN A 225 -7.74 -10.91 4.08
N VAL A 226 -8.13 -12.10 4.49
CA VAL A 226 -7.92 -13.34 3.71
C VAL A 226 -9.27 -14.03 3.58
N SER A 227 -9.57 -14.61 2.41
CA SER A 227 -10.80 -15.38 2.25
C SER A 227 -10.83 -16.57 3.22
N PRO A 228 -11.88 -16.73 4.05
CA PRO A 228 -11.98 -17.87 4.94
C PRO A 228 -12.03 -19.22 4.20
N GLU A 229 -12.50 -19.24 2.96
CA GLU A 229 -12.56 -20.43 2.11
C GLU A 229 -11.16 -21.01 1.87
N ILE A 230 -10.16 -20.17 1.57
CA ILE A 230 -8.79 -20.67 1.39
C ILE A 230 -8.17 -21.17 2.69
N LEU A 231 -8.53 -20.56 3.83
CA LEU A 231 -8.08 -21.04 5.15
C LEU A 231 -8.70 -22.41 5.47
N ASP A 232 -9.99 -22.60 5.17
CA ASP A 232 -10.65 -23.91 5.28
C ASP A 232 -10.02 -24.95 4.32
N GLY A 233 -9.72 -24.53 3.09
CA GLY A 233 -9.01 -25.34 2.11
C GLY A 233 -7.65 -25.83 2.61
N LEU A 234 -6.84 -24.95 3.22
CA LEU A 234 -5.55 -25.33 3.82
C LEU A 234 -5.71 -26.35 4.96
N VAL A 235 -6.75 -26.19 5.79
CA VAL A 235 -7.04 -27.15 6.88
C VAL A 235 -7.43 -28.52 6.35
N ARG A 236 -8.23 -28.56 5.29
CA ARG A 236 -8.71 -29.79 4.68
C ARG A 236 -7.69 -30.44 3.75
N SER A 237 -6.64 -29.72 3.39
CA SER A 237 -5.57 -30.25 2.57
C SER A 237 -4.76 -31.31 3.32
N THR A 238 -4.40 -32.38 2.62
CA THR A 238 -3.51 -33.44 3.11
C THR A 238 -2.05 -33.23 2.66
N GLN A 239 -1.77 -32.14 1.95
CA GLN A 239 -0.43 -31.84 1.47
C GLN A 239 0.42 -31.25 2.61
N PRO A 240 1.61 -31.80 2.90
CA PRO A 240 2.47 -31.29 3.97
C PRO A 240 2.78 -29.78 3.83
N VAL A 241 3.01 -29.32 2.60
CA VAL A 241 3.28 -27.89 2.33
C VAL A 241 2.13 -26.98 2.72
N ASP A 242 0.88 -27.41 2.62
CA ASP A 242 -0.29 -26.63 2.99
C ASP A 242 -0.47 -26.60 4.51
N ILE A 243 -0.15 -27.70 5.21
CA ILE A 243 -0.16 -27.78 6.67
C ILE A 243 0.88 -26.83 7.26
N ASP A 244 2.11 -26.84 6.74
CA ASP A 244 3.19 -25.94 7.17
C ASP A 244 2.83 -24.48 6.90
N LEU A 245 2.25 -24.19 5.74
CA LEU A 245 1.82 -22.84 5.36
C LEU A 245 0.72 -22.32 6.29
N LEU A 246 -0.27 -23.16 6.63
CA LEU A 246 -1.32 -22.80 7.58
C LEU A 246 -0.75 -22.46 8.95
N ALA A 247 0.14 -23.30 9.49
CA ALA A 247 0.78 -23.06 10.79
C ALA A 247 1.58 -21.74 10.80
N ARG A 248 2.29 -21.46 9.71
CA ARG A 248 3.02 -20.22 9.52
C ARG A 248 2.09 -19.00 9.48
N LEU A 249 0.99 -19.07 8.73
CA LEU A 249 -0.01 -18.00 8.66
C LEU A 249 -0.66 -17.73 10.02
N GLN A 250 -1.05 -18.78 10.76
CA GLN A 250 -1.63 -18.65 12.10
C GLN A 250 -0.67 -17.94 13.07
N THR A 251 0.61 -18.30 13.01
CA THR A 251 1.65 -17.63 13.80
C THR A 251 1.79 -16.15 13.41
N ALA A 252 1.78 -15.87 12.11
CA ALA A 252 1.89 -14.51 11.59
C ALA A 252 0.67 -13.65 11.99
N PHE A 253 -0.55 -14.19 11.91
CA PHE A 253 -1.77 -13.45 12.27
C PHE A 253 -1.86 -13.09 13.76
N ALA A 254 -1.20 -13.84 14.64
CA ALA A 254 -1.32 -13.65 16.10
C ALA A 254 -1.00 -12.22 16.58
N ASN A 255 -0.15 -11.49 15.83
CA ASN A 255 0.28 -10.13 16.17
C ASN A 255 -0.35 -9.05 15.27
N HIS A 256 -1.27 -9.42 14.38
CA HIS A 256 -1.86 -8.54 13.38
C HIS A 256 -3.38 -8.49 13.52
N ASP A 257 -4.00 -7.52 12.85
CA ASP A 257 -5.45 -7.31 12.84
C ASP A 257 -6.04 -8.11 11.68
N LEU A 258 -6.65 -9.25 11.96
CA LEU A 258 -7.32 -10.05 10.95
C LEU A 258 -8.73 -9.52 10.73
N LEU A 259 -9.00 -9.04 9.52
CA LEU A 259 -10.30 -8.48 9.16
C LEU A 259 -11.28 -9.60 8.84
N ARG A 260 -12.49 -9.46 9.33
CA ARG A 260 -13.58 -10.38 9.01
C ARG A 260 -13.94 -10.30 7.53
N ALA A 261 -14.25 -11.44 6.93
CA ALA A 261 -14.63 -11.58 5.53
C ALA A 261 -15.76 -12.61 5.39
N PRO A 262 -16.58 -12.54 4.34
CA PRO A 262 -17.50 -13.62 4.00
C PRO A 262 -16.70 -14.85 3.58
N PHE A 263 -17.27 -16.04 3.68
CA PHE A 263 -16.61 -17.31 3.35
C PHE A 263 -15.99 -17.28 1.95
N VAL A 264 -16.76 -16.83 0.98
CA VAL A 264 -16.29 -16.47 -0.36
C VAL A 264 -16.64 -15.02 -0.64
N PRO A 265 -15.94 -14.32 -1.54
CA PRO A 265 -16.32 -12.98 -1.95
C PRO A 265 -17.77 -12.91 -2.39
N PHE A 266 -18.52 -12.03 -1.73
CA PHE A 266 -19.91 -11.78 -2.03
C PHE A 266 -20.22 -10.31 -1.71
N ASP A 267 -20.57 -9.53 -2.73
CA ASP A 267 -20.85 -8.09 -2.60
C ASP A 267 -22.14 -7.84 -1.83
N PRO A 268 -22.08 -7.15 -0.67
CA PRO A 268 -23.28 -6.87 0.13
C PRO A 268 -24.30 -6.00 -0.62
N SER A 269 -23.86 -5.10 -1.49
CA SER A 269 -24.76 -4.27 -2.31
C SER A 269 -25.52 -5.11 -3.35
N SER A 270 -24.83 -6.07 -3.96
CA SER A 270 -25.44 -7.01 -4.90
C SER A 270 -26.42 -7.94 -4.19
N ALA A 271 -26.08 -8.42 -3.00
CA ALA A 271 -26.95 -9.25 -2.17
C ALA A 271 -28.28 -8.55 -1.84
N MET A 272 -28.21 -7.29 -1.40
CA MET A 272 -29.41 -6.49 -1.13
C MET A 272 -30.26 -6.26 -2.38
N ARG A 273 -29.64 -5.80 -3.46
CA ARG A 273 -30.33 -5.48 -4.72
C ARG A 273 -31.04 -6.68 -5.33
N THR A 274 -30.50 -7.88 -5.16
CA THR A 274 -31.06 -9.11 -5.76
C THR A 274 -31.95 -9.90 -4.79
N GLY A 275 -32.19 -9.38 -3.58
CA GLY A 275 -33.01 -10.06 -2.55
C GLY A 275 -32.31 -11.27 -1.92
N ARG A 276 -30.96 -11.28 -1.93
CA ARG A 276 -30.10 -12.37 -1.42
C ARG A 276 -29.42 -12.04 -0.09
N ALA A 277 -30.02 -11.16 0.70
CA ALA A 277 -29.51 -10.80 2.02
C ALA A 277 -29.30 -12.03 2.93
N ASN A 278 -30.25 -13.01 2.89
CA ASN A 278 -30.13 -14.24 3.67
C ASN A 278 -28.90 -15.08 3.26
N ASP A 279 -28.60 -15.17 1.97
CA ASP A 279 -27.42 -15.87 1.50
C ASP A 279 -26.14 -15.17 1.98
N PHE A 280 -26.14 -13.82 1.99
CA PHE A 280 -25.04 -13.06 2.56
C PHE A 280 -24.86 -13.34 4.06
N TYR A 281 -25.96 -13.44 4.83
CA TYR A 281 -25.89 -13.83 6.25
C TYR A 281 -25.23 -15.20 6.44
N GLN A 282 -25.56 -16.18 5.61
CA GLN A 282 -24.97 -17.53 5.69
C GLN A 282 -23.48 -17.53 5.32
N VAL A 283 -23.13 -16.90 4.19
CA VAL A 283 -21.73 -16.81 3.73
C VAL A 283 -20.88 -16.04 4.74
N ARG A 284 -21.43 -14.96 5.31
CA ARG A 284 -20.76 -14.18 6.33
C ARG A 284 -20.60 -14.95 7.64
N GLY A 285 -21.66 -15.62 8.09
CA GLY A 285 -21.65 -16.42 9.33
C GLY A 285 -20.62 -17.54 9.27
N LEU A 286 -20.56 -18.31 8.17
CA LEU A 286 -19.56 -19.35 7.99
C LEU A 286 -18.14 -18.76 7.93
N GLY A 287 -17.96 -17.62 7.28
CA GLY A 287 -16.67 -16.93 7.24
C GLY A 287 -16.18 -16.54 8.63
N ASP A 288 -17.07 -15.97 9.46
CA ASP A 288 -16.75 -15.60 10.84
C ASP A 288 -16.39 -16.83 11.68
N GLU A 289 -17.14 -17.91 11.58
CA GLU A 289 -16.88 -19.17 12.29
C GLU A 289 -15.49 -19.73 11.95
N ILE A 290 -15.13 -19.79 10.67
CA ILE A 290 -13.84 -20.30 10.24
C ILE A 290 -12.70 -19.43 10.75
N ILE A 291 -12.82 -18.11 10.65
CA ILE A 291 -11.80 -17.18 11.15
C ILE A 291 -11.64 -17.33 12.67
N GLU A 292 -12.73 -17.39 13.43
CA GLU A 292 -12.72 -17.56 14.89
C GLU A 292 -12.09 -18.89 15.32
N LEU A 293 -12.45 -19.98 14.68
CA LEU A 293 -11.87 -21.30 14.91
C LEU A 293 -10.36 -21.36 14.64
N ARG A 294 -9.86 -20.57 13.68
CA ARG A 294 -8.45 -20.61 13.25
C ARG A 294 -7.56 -19.61 13.95
N ASN A 295 -8.11 -18.49 14.40
CA ASN A 295 -7.31 -17.39 14.96
C ASN A 295 -7.71 -17.00 16.40
N GLY A 296 -8.79 -17.56 16.92
CA GLY A 296 -9.40 -17.13 18.18
C GLY A 296 -10.06 -15.74 18.06
N GLU A 297 -10.77 -15.32 19.11
CA GLU A 297 -11.46 -14.02 19.12
C GLU A 297 -10.51 -12.81 19.22
N LYS A 298 -9.25 -13.02 19.49
CA LYS A 298 -8.28 -12.02 19.95
C LYS A 298 -7.83 -11.17 18.79
N ASN A 299 -8.08 -10.64 17.98
CA ASN A 299 -7.59 -9.75 16.90
C ASN A 299 -8.55 -9.70 15.72
N LEU A 300 -9.82 -10.00 15.97
CA LEU A 300 -10.84 -9.87 14.93
C LEU A 300 -11.47 -8.49 15.01
N SER A 301 -11.53 -7.82 13.86
CA SER A 301 -12.21 -6.53 13.73
C SER A 301 -13.69 -6.74 13.34
N PRO A 302 -14.65 -6.69 14.27
CA PRO A 302 -16.06 -6.82 13.92
C PRO A 302 -16.61 -5.55 13.24
N ASN A 303 -15.97 -4.40 13.51
CA ASN A 303 -16.54 -3.08 13.21
C ASN A 303 -16.11 -2.52 11.85
N THR A 304 -15.16 -3.16 11.17
CA THR A 304 -14.58 -2.66 9.93
C THR A 304 -14.77 -3.66 8.80
N TRP A 305 -15.25 -3.18 7.68
CA TRP A 305 -15.35 -3.92 6.43
C TRP A 305 -14.35 -3.37 5.42
N PHE A 306 -13.41 -4.19 4.98
CA PHE A 306 -12.49 -3.83 3.92
C PHE A 306 -13.01 -4.40 2.59
N SER A 307 -13.06 -3.57 1.54
CA SER A 307 -13.67 -3.96 0.28
C SER A 307 -12.91 -3.45 -0.93
N ASN A 308 -12.70 -4.32 -1.89
CA ASN A 308 -12.19 -4.00 -3.23
C ASN A 308 -13.31 -3.77 -4.27
N VAL A 309 -14.55 -3.84 -3.82
CA VAL A 309 -15.75 -3.48 -4.60
C VAL A 309 -16.49 -2.33 -3.93
N LEU A 310 -17.21 -1.55 -4.73
CA LEU A 310 -17.99 -0.42 -4.22
C LEU A 310 -19.15 -0.93 -3.35
N VAL A 311 -19.23 -0.43 -2.12
CA VAL A 311 -20.34 -0.66 -1.21
C VAL A 311 -21.24 0.58 -1.25
N ASP A 312 -22.50 0.41 -1.71
CA ASP A 312 -23.50 1.47 -1.74
C ASP A 312 -24.31 1.56 -0.44
N ALA A 313 -25.33 2.41 -0.41
CA ALA A 313 -26.12 2.65 0.80
C ALA A 313 -26.86 1.37 1.28
N ASP A 314 -27.40 0.57 0.35
CA ASP A 314 -28.13 -0.65 0.67
C ASP A 314 -27.18 -1.71 1.24
N GLY A 315 -25.98 -1.86 0.63
CA GLY A 315 -24.92 -2.73 1.14
C GLY A 315 -24.39 -2.29 2.50
N ALA A 316 -24.24 -0.98 2.72
CA ALA A 316 -23.82 -0.44 4.01
C ALA A 316 -24.87 -0.70 5.11
N GLU A 317 -26.16 -0.63 4.78
CA GLU A 317 -27.25 -0.99 5.70
C GLU A 317 -27.19 -2.46 6.09
N LEU A 318 -26.99 -3.37 5.11
CA LEU A 318 -26.79 -4.79 5.39
C LEU A 318 -25.62 -5.03 6.33
N LEU A 319 -24.48 -4.38 6.07
CA LEU A 319 -23.29 -4.50 6.90
C LEU A 319 -23.48 -3.94 8.31
N SER A 320 -24.30 -2.90 8.48
CA SER A 320 -24.61 -2.36 9.82
C SER A 320 -25.31 -3.38 10.72
N GLY A 321 -26.08 -4.29 10.16
CA GLY A 321 -26.68 -5.43 10.86
C GLY A 321 -25.66 -6.39 11.48
N PHE A 322 -24.41 -6.39 11.00
CA PHE A 322 -23.27 -7.12 11.55
C PHE A 322 -22.36 -6.26 12.45
N SER A 323 -22.86 -5.15 12.94
CA SER A 323 -22.09 -4.18 13.74
C SER A 323 -20.91 -3.53 13.00
N VAL A 324 -20.92 -3.55 11.67
CA VAL A 324 -19.93 -2.82 10.86
C VAL A 324 -20.28 -1.33 10.88
N HIS A 325 -19.34 -0.51 11.37
CA HIS A 325 -19.50 0.95 11.45
C HIS A 325 -18.59 1.69 10.47
N THR A 326 -17.64 0.98 9.88
CA THR A 326 -16.69 1.58 8.94
C THR A 326 -16.49 0.66 7.75
N VAL A 327 -16.72 1.19 6.56
CA VAL A 327 -16.35 0.58 5.29
C VAL A 327 -15.07 1.26 4.80
N VAL A 328 -14.05 0.48 4.55
CA VAL A 328 -12.80 0.91 3.94
C VAL A 328 -12.75 0.39 2.52
N LEU A 329 -12.82 1.29 1.55
CA LEU A 329 -12.71 0.93 0.14
C LEU A 329 -11.26 1.04 -0.34
N THR A 330 -10.86 0.10 -1.18
CA THR A 330 -9.64 0.29 -1.96
C THR A 330 -9.79 1.49 -2.90
N PRO A 331 -8.71 2.19 -3.29
CA PRO A 331 -8.80 3.32 -4.22
C PRO A 331 -9.49 2.97 -5.54
N ASP A 332 -9.24 1.77 -6.10
CA ASP A 332 -9.91 1.33 -7.34
C ASP A 332 -11.43 1.24 -7.16
N ALA A 333 -11.90 0.71 -6.02
CA ALA A 333 -13.33 0.69 -5.69
C ALA A 333 -13.90 2.09 -5.46
N ALA A 334 -13.10 2.99 -4.86
CA ALA A 334 -13.52 4.36 -4.54
C ALA A 334 -13.54 5.29 -5.76
N THR A 335 -12.96 4.93 -6.90
CA THR A 335 -12.92 5.79 -8.12
C THR A 335 -14.30 6.25 -8.57
N LYS A 336 -15.32 5.42 -8.35
CA LYS A 336 -16.72 5.72 -8.73
C LYS A 336 -17.37 6.79 -7.85
N ILE A 337 -16.79 7.08 -6.69
CA ILE A 337 -17.31 8.11 -5.76
C ILE A 337 -16.81 9.50 -6.16
N GLY A 338 -15.72 9.57 -6.92
CA GLY A 338 -15.04 10.81 -7.27
C GLY A 338 -13.94 11.18 -6.27
N THR A 339 -13.40 12.39 -6.42
CA THR A 339 -12.34 12.91 -5.56
C THR A 339 -12.90 13.34 -4.20
N LEU A 340 -12.29 12.89 -3.13
CA LEU A 340 -12.59 13.31 -1.77
C LEU A 340 -11.70 14.48 -1.36
N ASP A 341 -12.24 15.42 -0.62
CA ASP A 341 -11.49 16.61 -0.17
C ASP A 341 -10.37 16.26 0.82
N ASN A 342 -10.58 15.24 1.65
CA ASN A 342 -9.60 14.82 2.65
C ASN A 342 -9.69 13.32 2.95
N TYR A 343 -8.71 12.57 2.50
CA TYR A 343 -8.64 11.12 2.69
C TYR A 343 -8.34 10.66 4.13
N ALA A 344 -7.95 11.57 5.02
CA ALA A 344 -7.74 11.24 6.44
C ALA A 344 -9.03 11.32 7.27
N LYS A 345 -10.08 11.98 6.76
CA LYS A 345 -11.37 12.12 7.46
C LYS A 345 -12.34 11.00 7.09
N PRO A 346 -13.26 10.62 7.98
CA PRO A 346 -14.38 9.76 7.63
C PRO A 346 -15.41 10.53 6.81
N TYR A 347 -16.00 9.84 5.86
CA TYR A 347 -17.24 10.25 5.21
C TYR A 347 -18.35 9.33 5.67
N ARG A 348 -19.61 9.68 5.43
CA ARG A 348 -20.78 8.86 5.78
C ARG A 348 -21.45 8.35 4.50
N ILE A 349 -21.74 7.05 4.43
CA ILE A 349 -22.46 6.44 3.31
C ILE A 349 -23.96 6.45 3.59
N SER A 350 -24.36 5.85 4.73
CA SER A 350 -25.74 5.67 5.15
C SER A 350 -25.79 5.52 6.66
N GLY A 351 -26.82 6.05 7.32
CA GLY A 351 -26.95 5.98 8.77
C GLY A 351 -25.66 6.37 9.50
N ASP A 352 -25.12 5.48 10.33
CA ASP A 352 -23.88 5.66 11.09
C ASP A 352 -22.66 4.96 10.47
N VAL A 353 -22.80 4.45 9.23
CA VAL A 353 -21.70 3.76 8.54
C VAL A 353 -20.77 4.77 7.89
N ALA A 354 -19.52 4.78 8.36
CA ALA A 354 -18.45 5.59 7.80
C ALA A 354 -17.85 4.97 6.54
N LEU A 355 -17.44 5.83 5.61
CA LEU A 355 -16.61 5.49 4.47
C LEU A 355 -15.20 6.04 4.68
N ARG A 356 -14.20 5.25 4.39
CA ARG A 356 -12.79 5.66 4.32
C ARG A 356 -12.12 5.02 3.11
N THR A 357 -11.09 5.66 2.61
CA THR A 357 -10.23 5.12 1.55
C THR A 357 -8.83 5.71 1.65
N THR A 358 -7.89 5.13 0.94
CA THR A 358 -6.51 5.65 0.84
C THR A 358 -6.44 6.78 -0.19
N ASP A 359 -5.57 7.77 0.06
CA ASP A 359 -5.20 8.77 -0.94
C ASP A 359 -4.66 8.05 -2.20
N PRO A 360 -5.23 8.30 -3.40
CA PRO A 360 -4.82 7.62 -4.62
C PRO A 360 -3.33 7.77 -4.96
N VAL A 361 -2.69 8.87 -4.54
CA VAL A 361 -1.26 9.09 -4.76
C VAL A 361 -0.44 8.11 -3.92
N PHE A 362 -0.78 7.95 -2.63
CA PHE A 362 -0.16 6.93 -1.79
C PHE A 362 -0.36 5.54 -2.35
N ALA A 363 -1.60 5.20 -2.71
CA ALA A 363 -1.93 3.88 -3.23
C ALA A 363 -1.17 3.54 -4.51
N LYS A 364 -1.06 4.48 -5.44
CA LYS A 364 -0.29 4.33 -6.67
C LYS A 364 1.19 4.07 -6.37
N THR A 365 1.77 4.81 -5.44
CA THR A 365 3.16 4.62 -5.01
C THR A 365 3.37 3.26 -4.37
N LEU A 366 2.44 2.81 -3.51
CA LEU A 366 2.48 1.51 -2.85
C LEU A 366 2.30 0.33 -3.81
N SER A 367 1.59 0.55 -4.94
CA SER A 367 1.33 -0.48 -5.96
C SER A 367 2.45 -0.64 -6.98
N SER A 368 3.32 0.35 -7.13
CA SER A 368 4.33 0.36 -8.18
C SER A 368 5.60 -0.40 -7.76
N ASN A 369 6.23 -1.07 -8.73
CA ASN A 369 7.56 -1.64 -8.53
C ASN A 369 8.59 -0.52 -8.46
N GLN A 370 9.17 -0.32 -7.28
CA GLN A 370 10.10 0.74 -7.01
C GLN A 370 11.54 0.32 -7.32
N ILE A 371 12.30 1.16 -8.03
CA ILE A 371 13.74 0.97 -8.28
C ILE A 371 14.50 1.04 -6.95
N ASN A 372 14.09 1.95 -6.06
CA ASN A 372 14.66 2.08 -4.73
C ASN A 372 13.55 2.11 -3.65
N PRO A 373 13.09 0.95 -3.19
CA PRO A 373 11.97 0.88 -2.25
C PRO A 373 12.27 1.57 -0.91
N VAL A 374 13.53 1.64 -0.49
CA VAL A 374 13.93 2.30 0.75
C VAL A 374 13.73 3.82 0.67
N ILE A 375 14.14 4.44 -0.42
CA ILE A 375 13.89 5.89 -0.65
C ILE A 375 12.39 6.15 -0.70
N THR A 376 11.65 5.33 -1.44
CA THR A 376 10.19 5.47 -1.54
C THR A 376 9.51 5.36 -0.18
N ALA A 377 9.94 4.42 0.68
CA ALA A 377 9.41 4.26 2.03
C ALA A 377 9.61 5.54 2.87
N TYR A 378 10.80 6.13 2.80
CA TYR A 378 11.09 7.36 3.55
C TYR A 378 10.43 8.60 2.95
N SER A 379 10.24 8.65 1.64
CA SER A 379 9.43 9.70 1.01
C SER A 379 7.98 9.63 1.45
N LEU A 380 7.37 8.43 1.51
CA LEU A 380 6.02 8.24 2.04
C LEU A 380 5.92 8.62 3.53
N ALA A 381 6.89 8.21 4.35
CA ALA A 381 6.93 8.60 5.77
C ALA A 381 7.07 10.11 5.94
N ALA A 382 7.88 10.77 5.12
CA ALA A 382 8.03 12.22 5.07
C ALA A 382 6.70 12.91 4.69
N GLU A 383 5.99 12.37 3.70
CA GLU A 383 4.69 12.90 3.29
C GLU A 383 3.61 12.73 4.38
N LEU A 384 3.63 11.62 5.13
CA LEU A 384 2.74 11.43 6.29
C LEU A 384 3.01 12.44 7.41
N LEU A 385 4.27 12.76 7.66
CA LEU A 385 4.65 13.80 8.63
C LEU A 385 4.22 15.20 8.17
N ALA A 386 4.38 15.51 6.88
CA ALA A 386 3.88 16.75 6.29
C ALA A 386 2.35 16.82 6.37
N GLN A 387 1.64 15.72 6.10
CA GLN A 387 0.18 15.65 6.25
C GLN A 387 -0.26 15.90 7.71
N ARG A 388 0.45 15.35 8.68
CA ARG A 388 0.20 15.66 10.10
C ARG A 388 0.32 17.15 10.36
N GLN A 389 1.36 17.79 9.83
CA GLN A 389 1.56 19.23 10.01
C GLN A 389 0.45 20.04 9.37
N GLU A 390 0.02 19.69 8.14
CA GLU A 390 -1.12 20.32 7.47
C GLU A 390 -2.42 20.22 8.29
N VAL A 391 -2.67 19.08 8.95
CA VAL A 391 -3.82 18.91 9.85
C VAL A 391 -3.73 19.86 11.04
N ILE A 392 -2.56 19.99 11.66
CA ILE A 392 -2.33 20.89 12.80
C ILE A 392 -2.51 22.35 12.36
N ASP A 393 -1.87 22.75 11.27
CA ASP A 393 -1.90 24.14 10.77
C ASP A 393 -3.31 24.57 10.34
N SER A 394 -4.14 23.63 9.89
CA SER A 394 -5.56 23.86 9.59
C SER A 394 -6.47 23.89 10.83
N GLY A 395 -5.92 23.77 12.04
CA GLY A 395 -6.68 23.65 13.28
C GLY A 395 -7.44 22.33 13.44
N GLY A 396 -7.08 21.31 12.66
CA GLY A 396 -7.70 19.99 12.71
C GLY A 396 -7.28 19.20 13.95
N VAL A 397 -8.18 18.33 14.42
CA VAL A 397 -7.94 17.43 15.55
C VAL A 397 -7.35 16.12 15.03
N LEU A 398 -6.10 15.81 15.41
CA LEU A 398 -5.41 14.60 14.92
C LEU A 398 -6.12 13.29 15.27
N SER A 399 -6.80 13.21 16.41
CA SER A 399 -7.56 12.01 16.79
C SER A 399 -8.78 11.72 15.91
N SER A 400 -9.28 12.71 15.18
CA SER A 400 -10.37 12.56 14.21
C SER A 400 -9.87 12.21 12.80
N ASN A 401 -8.57 12.40 12.56
CA ASN A 401 -7.92 12.09 11.30
C ASN A 401 -7.23 10.72 11.42
N PHE A 402 -7.34 9.90 10.39
CA PHE A 402 -6.77 8.57 10.36
C PHE A 402 -6.36 8.23 8.94
N VAL A 403 -5.09 8.03 8.70
CA VAL A 403 -4.59 7.70 7.35
C VAL A 403 -4.58 6.20 7.16
N ILE A 404 -5.16 5.75 6.07
CA ILE A 404 -5.12 4.34 5.65
C ILE A 404 -4.17 4.22 4.47
N LEU A 405 -3.28 3.26 4.52
CA LEU A 405 -2.33 2.92 3.47
C LEU A 405 -2.68 1.55 2.92
N THR A 406 -3.03 1.49 1.65
CA THR A 406 -3.22 0.25 0.89
C THR A 406 -2.83 0.48 -0.57
N THR A 407 -2.57 -0.57 -1.31
CA THR A 407 -2.37 -0.50 -2.76
C THR A 407 -3.69 -0.16 -3.47
N THR A 408 -3.65 0.15 -4.75
CA THR A 408 -4.85 0.55 -5.52
C THR A 408 -5.93 -0.53 -5.50
N SER A 409 -5.53 -1.80 -5.60
CA SER A 409 -6.42 -2.97 -5.56
C SER A 409 -6.60 -3.59 -4.18
N GLY A 410 -5.86 -3.12 -3.17
CA GLY A 410 -5.83 -3.74 -1.84
C GLY A 410 -4.81 -4.88 -1.70
N ALA A 411 -4.10 -5.27 -2.75
CA ALA A 411 -3.10 -6.32 -2.69
C ALA A 411 -1.99 -6.02 -1.67
N PRO A 412 -1.30 -7.03 -1.13
CA PRO A 412 -0.18 -6.83 -0.21
C PRO A 412 0.89 -5.91 -0.79
N ILE A 413 1.41 -5.01 0.05
CA ILE A 413 2.52 -4.13 -0.30
C ILE A 413 3.80 -4.96 -0.38
N ASN A 414 4.65 -4.66 -1.37
CA ASN A 414 5.95 -5.32 -1.49
C ASN A 414 6.76 -5.17 -0.20
N THR A 415 7.27 -6.29 0.34
CA THR A 415 7.97 -6.36 1.62
C THR A 415 9.20 -5.43 1.67
N ALA A 416 9.92 -5.28 0.55
CA ALA A 416 11.07 -4.38 0.46
C ALA A 416 10.69 -2.89 0.67
N LEU A 417 9.45 -2.51 0.38
CA LEU A 417 8.88 -1.19 0.65
C LEU A 417 8.19 -1.14 2.02
N LEU A 418 7.42 -2.17 2.35
CA LEU A 418 6.61 -2.23 3.58
C LEU A 418 7.49 -2.17 4.84
N THR A 419 8.55 -2.98 4.91
CA THR A 419 9.38 -3.08 6.11
C THR A 419 10.02 -1.74 6.49
N PRO A 420 10.76 -1.03 5.62
CA PRO A 420 11.31 0.27 5.98
C PRO A 420 10.24 1.33 6.25
N LEU A 421 9.10 1.30 5.57
CA LEU A 421 7.99 2.21 5.81
C LEU A 421 7.38 2.00 7.20
N ALA A 422 7.06 0.77 7.55
CA ALA A 422 6.47 0.42 8.85
C ALA A 422 7.43 0.80 10.01
N ILE A 423 8.72 0.52 9.87
CA ILE A 423 9.74 0.93 10.85
C ILE A 423 9.83 2.46 10.96
N ALA A 424 9.79 3.17 9.82
CA ALA A 424 9.84 4.63 9.82
C ALA A 424 8.65 5.24 10.56
N ILE A 425 7.44 4.69 10.35
CA ILE A 425 6.21 5.13 11.02
C ILE A 425 6.24 4.78 12.51
N ASP A 426 6.58 3.55 12.86
CA ASP A 426 6.55 3.06 14.25
C ASP A 426 7.52 3.82 15.16
N ARG A 427 8.69 4.17 14.64
CA ARG A 427 9.73 4.90 15.38
C ARG A 427 9.57 6.42 15.35
N ALA A 428 8.64 6.96 14.56
CA ALA A 428 8.39 8.39 14.53
C ALA A 428 7.51 8.79 15.74
N PRO A 429 7.98 9.69 16.64
CA PRO A 429 7.17 10.10 17.80
C PRO A 429 5.87 10.80 17.40
N GLN A 430 5.81 11.38 16.20
CA GLN A 430 4.66 12.10 15.67
C GLN A 430 3.61 11.19 14.99
N LEU A 431 3.94 9.96 14.70
CA LEU A 431 3.07 8.99 14.01
C LEU A 431 2.73 7.83 14.94
N ARG A 432 1.69 7.07 14.62
CA ARG A 432 1.34 5.88 15.38
C ARG A 432 0.68 4.83 14.48
N LEU A 433 1.31 3.66 14.34
CA LEU A 433 0.67 2.52 13.72
C LEU A 433 -0.52 2.04 14.55
N ARG A 434 -1.63 1.75 13.88
CA ARG A 434 -2.87 1.27 14.45
C ARG A 434 -3.51 0.22 13.56
N ALA A 435 -4.22 -0.71 14.18
CA ALA A 435 -5.10 -1.62 13.48
C ALA A 435 -6.33 -0.88 12.92
N LEU A 436 -6.90 -1.33 11.81
CA LEU A 436 -8.18 -0.82 11.31
C LEU A 436 -9.32 -1.01 12.31
N SER A 437 -9.26 -2.04 13.14
CA SER A 437 -10.19 -2.27 14.25
C SER A 437 -10.25 -1.10 15.24
N SER A 438 -9.20 -0.30 15.32
CA SER A 438 -9.13 0.88 16.20
C SER A 438 -9.63 2.18 15.56
N LEU A 439 -10.19 2.11 14.34
CA LEU A 439 -10.79 3.27 13.66
C LEU A 439 -11.90 3.90 14.51
N PRO A 440 -11.84 5.22 14.75
CA PRO A 440 -12.93 5.89 15.43
C PRO A 440 -14.20 5.85 14.55
N ARG A 441 -15.34 5.70 15.18
CA ARG A 441 -16.65 5.84 14.51
C ARG A 441 -16.73 7.24 13.88
N ALA A 442 -17.44 7.35 12.75
CA ALA A 442 -17.79 8.66 12.24
C ALA A 442 -18.71 9.36 13.27
N ASN A 443 -18.42 10.64 13.53
CA ASN A 443 -19.36 11.47 14.27
C ASN A 443 -20.55 11.87 13.36
N SER A 444 -21.62 12.38 13.94
CA SER A 444 -22.81 12.83 13.21
C SER A 444 -22.52 14.00 12.24
N GLU A 445 -21.37 14.66 12.39
CA GLU A 445 -20.93 15.78 11.56
C GLU A 445 -20.16 15.33 10.31
N ALA A 446 -19.87 14.02 10.17
CA ALA A 446 -19.19 13.52 8.99
C ALA A 446 -20.00 13.81 7.71
N THR A 447 -19.33 14.32 6.70
CA THR A 447 -19.93 14.68 5.40
C THR A 447 -20.55 13.45 4.75
N LEU A 448 -21.84 13.55 4.40
CA LEU A 448 -22.52 12.51 3.64
C LEU A 448 -22.01 12.50 2.20
N VAL A 449 -21.51 11.36 1.76
CA VAL A 449 -21.08 11.14 0.37
C VAL A 449 -22.16 10.37 -0.36
N LYS A 450 -22.55 10.89 -1.53
CA LYS A 450 -23.45 10.16 -2.42
C LYS A 450 -22.67 9.07 -3.14
N VAL A 451 -22.79 7.86 -2.64
CA VAL A 451 -22.24 6.67 -3.31
C VAL A 451 -23.19 6.25 -4.42
N PRO A 452 -22.73 6.10 -5.67
CA PRO A 452 -23.58 5.58 -6.75
C PRO A 452 -23.98 4.13 -6.43
N ARG A 453 -25.09 3.67 -6.98
CA ARG A 453 -25.48 2.26 -6.87
C ARG A 453 -24.35 1.37 -7.41
N SER A 454 -24.03 0.34 -6.68
CA SER A 454 -23.07 -0.66 -7.12
C SER A 454 -23.58 -1.37 -8.38
N ASN A 455 -22.73 -1.44 -9.41
CA ASN A 455 -22.98 -2.24 -10.60
C ASN A 455 -22.45 -3.67 -10.42
N GLY A 456 -22.36 -4.16 -9.18
CA GLY A 456 -21.91 -5.50 -8.87
C GLY A 456 -22.66 -6.59 -9.65
N VAL A 457 -22.15 -7.80 -9.60
CA VAL A 457 -22.69 -8.95 -10.35
C VAL A 457 -24.17 -9.16 -10.03
N ASP A 458 -25.01 -9.39 -11.05
CA ASP A 458 -26.38 -9.81 -10.83
C ASP A 458 -26.42 -11.29 -10.43
N VAL A 459 -26.46 -11.52 -9.13
CA VAL A 459 -26.51 -12.86 -8.56
C VAL A 459 -27.94 -13.48 -8.56
N SER A 460 -28.92 -12.83 -9.16
CA SER A 460 -30.31 -13.33 -9.16
C SER A 460 -30.48 -14.62 -9.94
N ILE A 461 -29.75 -14.79 -11.06
CA ILE A 461 -29.80 -16.01 -11.87
C ILE A 461 -29.09 -17.15 -11.15
N VAL A 462 -27.91 -16.89 -10.61
CA VAL A 462 -27.14 -17.81 -9.78
C VAL A 462 -27.96 -18.23 -8.56
N GLY A 463 -28.58 -17.27 -7.88
CA GLY A 463 -29.41 -17.53 -6.73
C GLY A 463 -30.59 -18.46 -7.01
N LYS A 464 -31.32 -18.28 -8.12
CA LYS A 464 -32.42 -19.20 -8.49
C LYS A 464 -31.93 -20.62 -8.76
N ALA A 465 -30.77 -20.76 -9.38
CA ALA A 465 -30.16 -22.07 -9.58
C ALA A 465 -29.78 -22.73 -8.24
N ILE A 466 -29.20 -21.93 -7.32
CA ILE A 466 -28.86 -22.39 -5.96
C ILE A 466 -30.12 -22.79 -5.20
N ASP A 467 -31.24 -22.03 -5.28
CA ASP A 467 -32.49 -22.37 -4.62
C ASP A 467 -32.99 -23.77 -5.02
N SER A 468 -32.87 -24.13 -6.30
CA SER A 468 -33.23 -25.47 -6.77
C SER A 468 -32.32 -26.58 -6.19
N LEU A 469 -31.06 -26.27 -5.89
CA LEU A 469 -30.14 -27.21 -5.23
C LEU A 469 -30.40 -27.29 -3.72
N VAL A 470 -30.87 -26.21 -3.08
CA VAL A 470 -31.25 -26.22 -1.66
C VAL A 470 -32.37 -27.20 -1.44
N ASP A 471 -33.40 -27.22 -2.31
CA ASP A 471 -34.52 -28.16 -2.24
C ASP A 471 -34.05 -29.60 -2.46
N GLU A 472 -33.15 -29.83 -3.42
CA GLU A 472 -32.56 -31.14 -3.70
C GLU A 472 -31.68 -31.61 -2.50
N LEU A 473 -30.91 -30.71 -1.91
CA LEU A 473 -30.09 -30.95 -0.71
C LEU A 473 -30.98 -31.25 0.51
N ALA A 474 -32.03 -30.46 0.75
CA ALA A 474 -32.96 -30.69 1.85
C ALA A 474 -33.60 -32.07 1.77
N SER A 475 -34.01 -32.48 0.57
CA SER A 475 -34.59 -33.81 0.34
C SER A 475 -33.57 -34.94 0.58
N THR A 476 -32.33 -34.76 0.12
CA THR A 476 -31.27 -35.77 0.28
C THR A 476 -30.77 -35.84 1.73
N SER A 477 -30.72 -34.71 2.44
CA SER A 477 -30.29 -34.65 3.83
C SER A 477 -31.19 -35.40 4.79
N LEU A 478 -32.49 -35.55 4.46
CA LEU A 478 -33.42 -36.38 5.25
C LEU A 478 -33.02 -37.87 5.29
N MET A 479 -32.14 -38.30 4.37
CA MET A 479 -31.63 -39.67 4.32
C MET A 479 -30.33 -39.85 5.12
N LEU A 480 -29.79 -38.77 5.66
CA LEU A 480 -28.52 -38.79 6.39
C LEU A 480 -28.72 -38.52 7.87
N PRO A 481 -27.83 -39.03 8.75
CA PRO A 481 -27.75 -38.58 10.13
C PRO A 481 -27.52 -37.04 10.19
N PRO A 482 -28.09 -36.34 11.21
CA PRO A 482 -27.97 -34.88 11.32
C PRO A 482 -26.53 -34.34 11.38
N ASP A 483 -25.60 -35.17 11.83
CA ASP A 483 -24.17 -34.87 12.00
C ASP A 483 -23.28 -35.45 10.87
N ALA A 484 -23.89 -35.89 9.79
CA ALA A 484 -23.15 -36.50 8.68
C ALA A 484 -22.15 -35.50 8.07
N PRO A 485 -20.85 -35.85 7.96
CA PRO A 485 -19.84 -34.96 7.36
C PRO A 485 -20.17 -34.54 5.93
N GLN A 486 -20.92 -35.37 5.20
CA GLN A 486 -21.38 -35.08 3.86
C GLN A 486 -22.31 -33.85 3.82
N TYR A 487 -23.17 -33.67 4.82
CA TYR A 487 -24.07 -32.52 4.89
C TYR A 487 -23.29 -31.20 5.00
N VAL A 488 -22.27 -31.16 5.85
CA VAL A 488 -21.38 -30.00 6.00
C VAL A 488 -20.63 -29.73 4.69
N ALA A 489 -20.11 -30.77 4.05
CA ALA A 489 -19.40 -30.64 2.77
C ALA A 489 -20.31 -30.11 1.65
N TRP A 490 -21.57 -30.56 1.61
CA TRP A 490 -22.54 -30.10 0.62
C TRP A 490 -22.98 -28.65 0.87
N THR A 491 -23.23 -28.27 2.13
CA THR A 491 -23.55 -26.87 2.48
C THR A 491 -22.39 -25.94 2.10
N THR A 492 -21.14 -26.32 2.38
CA THR A 492 -19.96 -25.58 1.97
C THR A 492 -19.88 -25.44 0.46
N SER A 493 -20.09 -26.53 -0.29
CA SER A 493 -20.07 -26.51 -1.76
C SER A 493 -21.15 -25.61 -2.36
N GLN A 494 -22.33 -25.55 -1.72
CA GLN A 494 -23.41 -24.65 -2.11
C GLN A 494 -22.98 -23.18 -1.90
N LEU A 495 -22.40 -22.85 -0.75
CA LEU A 495 -21.99 -21.48 -0.43
C LEU A 495 -20.84 -20.99 -1.32
N VAL A 496 -19.95 -21.88 -1.77
CA VAL A 496 -18.88 -21.55 -2.72
C VAL A 496 -19.44 -21.04 -4.06
N MET A 497 -20.61 -21.52 -4.48
CA MET A 497 -21.26 -21.07 -5.72
C MET A 497 -21.79 -19.61 -5.64
N LEU A 498 -21.83 -19.02 -4.45
CA LEU A 498 -22.16 -17.60 -4.25
C LEU A 498 -20.97 -16.65 -4.45
N ASP A 499 -19.77 -17.18 -4.76
CA ASP A 499 -18.63 -16.33 -5.12
C ASP A 499 -18.97 -15.49 -6.36
N ASP A 500 -19.07 -14.19 -6.18
CA ASP A 500 -19.44 -13.23 -7.22
C ASP A 500 -18.37 -13.03 -8.31
N ARG A 501 -17.21 -13.66 -8.17
CA ARG A 501 -16.13 -13.67 -9.16
C ARG A 501 -16.24 -14.83 -10.15
N LEU A 502 -17.08 -15.82 -9.85
CA LEU A 502 -17.24 -16.96 -10.75
C LEU A 502 -17.81 -16.52 -12.10
N SER A 503 -17.14 -16.87 -13.17
CA SER A 503 -17.70 -16.78 -14.51
C SER A 503 -18.90 -17.73 -14.67
N SER A 504 -19.74 -17.48 -15.64
CA SER A 504 -20.90 -18.35 -15.91
C SER A 504 -20.49 -19.80 -16.20
N GLU A 505 -19.31 -20.01 -16.79
CA GLU A 505 -18.78 -21.34 -17.09
C GLU A 505 -18.29 -22.04 -15.80
N GLU A 506 -17.55 -21.33 -14.97
CA GLU A 506 -17.11 -21.84 -13.67
C GLU A 506 -18.30 -22.17 -12.78
N PHE A 507 -19.29 -21.26 -12.68
CA PHE A 507 -20.53 -21.52 -11.94
C PHE A 507 -21.22 -22.80 -12.45
N ALA A 508 -21.40 -22.96 -13.78
CA ALA A 508 -22.02 -24.16 -14.34
C ALA A 508 -21.22 -25.43 -14.00
N SER A 509 -19.89 -25.35 -13.93
CA SER A 509 -19.04 -26.46 -13.52
C SER A 509 -19.25 -26.84 -12.05
N TYR A 510 -19.30 -25.85 -11.14
CA TYR A 510 -19.61 -26.06 -9.72
C TYR A 510 -21.02 -26.62 -9.53
N PHE A 511 -22.00 -26.06 -10.21
CA PHE A 511 -23.39 -26.51 -10.16
C PHE A 511 -23.54 -27.98 -10.59
N LYS A 512 -22.91 -28.35 -11.72
CA LYS A 512 -22.91 -29.73 -12.20
C LYS A 512 -22.17 -30.67 -11.25
N GLY A 513 -21.01 -30.25 -10.78
CA GLY A 513 -20.19 -31.01 -9.83
C GLY A 513 -20.91 -31.29 -8.53
N PHE A 514 -21.54 -30.27 -7.95
CA PHE A 514 -22.33 -30.39 -6.73
C PHE A 514 -23.53 -31.34 -6.92
N ARG A 515 -24.27 -31.18 -8.01
CA ARG A 515 -25.41 -32.06 -8.32
C ARG A 515 -25.01 -33.53 -8.50
N ASN A 516 -23.80 -33.77 -8.98
CA ASN A 516 -23.26 -35.14 -9.06
C ASN A 516 -22.89 -35.72 -7.68
N GLN A 517 -22.56 -34.88 -6.71
CA GLN A 517 -22.29 -35.30 -5.33
C GLN A 517 -23.57 -35.67 -4.56
N LEU A 518 -24.70 -35.05 -4.91
CA LEU A 518 -26.00 -35.32 -4.30
C LEU A 518 -26.65 -36.63 -4.82
N ARG A 519 -26.21 -37.17 -5.96
CA ARG A 519 -26.68 -38.43 -6.57
C ARG A 519 -25.89 -39.63 -6.11
#